data_0781efa093e480747114423c843bdb67
#
_entry.id   0781efa093e480747114423c843bdb67
#
_cell.length_a   1.000
_cell.length_b   1.000
_cell.length_c   1.000
_cell.angle_alpha   90.00
_cell.angle_beta   90.00
_cell.angle_gamma   90.00
#
_symmetry.space_group_name_H-M   'P 1'
#
loop_
_entity.id
_entity.type
_entity.pdbx_description
1 polymer ?
#
loop_
_entity_poly.entity_id
_entity_poly.type
_entity_poly.pdbx_seq_one_letter_code
_entity_poly.pdbx_strand_id
1 'polypeptide(L)'
;RDVLGSRGLGDVYKRQGETDFSQGDAPLRRRFCQGRNTKERMYPMDYKATAKAILPLIGGAENIISAAHCATRLRLVIADNGKVEKEKVEEVDGVKGVFEASGQLQIIIGTGAVNKVYDELVSIAGIEGGSKEDVKQAAASKAPWYKRAIKTLGDIFVPIIPAIVASGLLMGLLEGFSNLIPGLAENDIYTIFHLFSNAAFTFLPILIAVSAAKAFGGNLFLGAVIGMIMIHPDLLNAWSVATAETIPTAEAWFGLYDINLVGYQGHVIPVVIAVWFMSFLEKRLHKIVPEMIDLFVTPLVTVIVTGYLTLTVIGPVFSWLESGVLTAMQWLIALPFGIGGALCGGLYAPTVVGGIHHMYNALEAGLLSSTGINTWMPIATAANVAQGAAALAFAIKTKNRKNKSVAFPASLSAFLGITEPAIFGVNLRFMKPFVAGIIGGVAGGLVAGLLHVGASAYGITGVFGVLITTANLWQYLLVMAVAFAVAFLMTMVLYREKKPAAEGPSTGTAAPVPVGALADPNAILSPLSGTVVALKDVPDATFAEGVLGDGIAVEPSEGKVVAPCKGTVSTLFDTHHAIGLTL
;
A
#
# COMPACT_ATOMS: atom_id res chain seq x y z
N ARG A 1 20.15 -34.62 -35.28
CA ARG A 1 18.89 -35.43 -35.33
C ARG A 1 18.15 -35.17 -34.02
N ASP A 2 17.02 -34.51 -33.85
CA ASP A 2 16.13 -33.84 -34.80
C ASP A 2 15.42 -32.71 -34.05
N VAL A 3 15.32 -31.64 -34.73
CA VAL A 3 14.46 -30.48 -34.56
C VAL A 3 13.01 -30.88 -34.23
N LEU A 4 12.41 -30.29 -33.21
CA LEU A 4 10.97 -30.12 -33.10
C LEU A 4 10.64 -28.69 -32.71
N GLY A 5 10.12 -28.00 -33.71
CA GLY A 5 9.75 -26.61 -33.66
C GLY A 5 8.46 -26.36 -32.86
N SER A 6 8.42 -25.17 -32.29
CA SER A 6 7.25 -24.48 -31.76
C SER A 6 6.12 -24.42 -32.80
N ARG A 7 4.96 -24.99 -32.50
CA ARG A 7 3.69 -24.64 -33.16
C ARG A 7 2.70 -24.13 -32.15
N GLY A 8 2.23 -22.95 -32.46
CA GLY A 8 1.40 -22.11 -31.59
C GLY A 8 0.02 -22.66 -31.34
N LEU A 9 -0.48 -22.32 -30.17
CA LEU A 9 -1.88 -22.32 -29.75
C LEU A 9 -2.63 -21.21 -30.52
N GLY A 10 -3.13 -21.52 -31.71
CA GLY A 10 -3.80 -20.54 -32.56
C GLY A 10 -4.96 -21.08 -33.42
N ASP A 11 -5.38 -22.35 -33.28
CA ASP A 11 -6.35 -22.93 -34.18
C ASP A 11 -7.40 -23.84 -33.52
N VAL A 12 -8.11 -23.34 -32.49
CA VAL A 12 -9.25 -24.08 -31.91
C VAL A 12 -10.60 -23.34 -32.02
N TYR A 13 -10.65 -22.13 -32.55
CA TYR A 13 -11.92 -21.40 -32.71
C TYR A 13 -12.20 -21.00 -34.17
N LYS A 14 -12.29 -22.02 -35.06
CA LYS A 14 -12.91 -21.87 -36.41
C LYS A 14 -13.53 -23.18 -36.84
N ARG A 15 -14.73 -23.47 -36.35
CA ARG A 15 -15.73 -24.34 -36.99
C ARG A 15 -16.98 -24.44 -36.14
N GLN A 16 -17.96 -23.55 -36.44
CA GLN A 16 -19.41 -23.78 -36.34
C GLN A 16 -20.03 -22.50 -36.92
N GLY A 17 -20.42 -22.56 -38.16
CA GLY A 17 -21.77 -22.93 -38.60
C GLY A 17 -22.45 -21.67 -39.06
N GLU A 18 -22.20 -21.24 -40.34
CA GLU A 18 -23.14 -20.38 -41.07
C GLU A 18 -24.53 -21.08 -41.10
N THR A 19 -25.52 -20.43 -40.51
CA THR A 19 -26.92 -20.65 -40.87
C THR A 19 -27.56 -19.31 -41.16
N ASP A 20 -27.86 -19.19 -42.43
CA ASP A 20 -28.63 -18.18 -43.12
C ASP A 20 -30.06 -18.11 -42.53
N PHE A 21 -30.49 -16.92 -42.11
CA PHE A 21 -31.90 -16.59 -41.88
C PHE A 21 -32.23 -15.25 -42.54
N SER A 22 -32.54 -15.38 -43.82
CA SER A 22 -33.32 -14.38 -44.56
C SER A 22 -34.81 -14.67 -44.38
N GLN A 23 -35.57 -13.57 -44.22
CA GLN A 23 -37.03 -13.41 -44.31
C GLN A 23 -37.85 -13.60 -43.02
N GLY A 24 -38.45 -12.51 -42.57
CA GLY A 24 -39.56 -12.47 -41.63
C GLY A 24 -39.90 -11.06 -41.11
N ASP A 25 -40.55 -10.30 -41.97
CA ASP A 25 -41.56 -9.24 -41.66
C ASP A 25 -41.37 -8.25 -40.47
N ALA A 26 -41.08 -7.01 -40.84
CA ALA A 26 -41.44 -5.83 -40.07
C ALA A 26 -43.00 -5.72 -39.93
N PRO A 27 -43.52 -5.33 -38.75
CA PRO A 27 -43.80 -3.92 -38.53
C PRO A 27 -43.73 -3.47 -37.05
N LEU A 28 -42.63 -2.98 -36.57
CA LEU A 28 -42.53 -2.27 -35.27
C LEU A 28 -41.82 -0.90 -35.38
N ARG A 29 -41.67 -0.38 -36.61
CA ARG A 29 -40.93 0.86 -36.89
C ARG A 29 -41.76 2.13 -36.98
N ARG A 30 -42.97 2.21 -36.45
CA ARG A 30 -43.79 3.45 -36.59
C ARG A 30 -44.67 3.74 -35.39
N ARG A 31 -44.15 4.04 -34.21
CA ARG A 31 -44.90 4.73 -33.15
C ARG A 31 -44.06 5.44 -32.07
N PHE A 32 -42.82 5.77 -32.33
CA PHE A 32 -42.01 6.49 -31.33
C PHE A 32 -41.32 7.75 -31.87
N CYS A 33 -41.98 8.52 -32.67
CA CYS A 33 -41.46 9.85 -33.07
C CYS A 33 -42.63 10.83 -33.28
N GLN A 34 -43.18 11.39 -32.20
CA GLN A 34 -43.84 12.68 -32.23
C GLN A 34 -43.89 13.26 -30.80
N GLY A 35 -42.96 14.13 -30.48
CA GLY A 35 -42.93 14.89 -29.22
C GLY A 35 -41.90 16.00 -29.26
N ARG A 36 -42.30 17.15 -29.73
CA ARG A 36 -41.80 18.53 -29.55
C ARG A 36 -40.28 18.75 -29.42
N ASN A 37 -39.74 19.36 -30.47
CA ASN A 37 -38.50 20.12 -30.52
C ASN A 37 -38.51 21.29 -29.51
N THR A 38 -37.71 21.17 -28.46
CA THR A 38 -37.13 22.31 -27.74
C THR A 38 -35.66 22.01 -27.54
N LYS A 39 -34.82 22.62 -28.35
CA LYS A 39 -33.37 22.60 -28.23
C LYS A 39 -32.98 23.42 -27.00
N GLU A 40 -32.77 22.78 -25.85
CA GLU A 40 -31.87 23.29 -24.84
C GLU A 40 -30.54 22.50 -24.97
N ARG A 41 -29.50 23.22 -25.35
CA ARG A 41 -28.13 22.70 -25.46
C ARG A 41 -27.63 22.34 -24.05
N MET A 42 -27.56 21.08 -23.71
CA MET A 42 -26.65 20.62 -22.67
C MET A 42 -25.24 20.74 -23.24
N TYR A 43 -24.43 21.62 -22.66
CA TYR A 43 -23.00 21.71 -23.00
C TYR A 43 -22.29 20.49 -22.41
N PRO A 44 -21.48 19.76 -23.19
CA PRO A 44 -20.53 18.82 -22.62
C PRO A 44 -19.64 19.62 -21.66
N MET A 45 -19.26 19.01 -20.51
CA MET A 45 -18.33 19.60 -19.55
C MET A 45 -17.19 20.28 -20.30
N ASP A 46 -17.06 21.59 -20.15
CA ASP A 46 -15.98 22.33 -20.77
C ASP A 46 -14.68 22.09 -19.97
N TYR A 47 -13.93 21.07 -20.38
CA TYR A 47 -12.68 20.67 -19.73
C TYR A 47 -11.68 21.82 -19.60
N LYS A 48 -11.68 22.72 -20.58
CA LYS A 48 -10.85 23.91 -20.60
C LYS A 48 -11.33 24.96 -19.61
N ALA A 49 -12.65 25.17 -19.51
CA ALA A 49 -13.22 26.05 -18.49
C ALA A 49 -12.95 25.52 -17.08
N THR A 50 -13.10 24.21 -16.84
CA THR A 50 -12.78 23.57 -15.56
C THR A 50 -11.30 23.73 -15.21
N ALA A 51 -10.39 23.48 -16.14
CA ALA A 51 -8.95 23.66 -15.92
C ALA A 51 -8.58 25.13 -15.63
N LYS A 52 -9.18 26.07 -16.38
CA LYS A 52 -9.03 27.52 -16.16
C LYS A 52 -9.57 27.98 -14.81
N ALA A 53 -10.66 27.40 -14.34
CA ALA A 53 -11.24 27.73 -13.04
C ALA A 53 -10.41 27.18 -11.87
N ILE A 54 -9.86 25.98 -12.02
CA ILE A 54 -9.01 25.34 -11.00
C ILE A 54 -7.68 26.10 -10.82
N LEU A 55 -7.02 26.50 -11.90
CA LEU A 55 -5.67 27.04 -11.88
C LEU A 55 -5.46 28.23 -10.93
N PRO A 56 -6.27 29.30 -10.95
CA PRO A 56 -6.12 30.42 -10.01
C PRO A 56 -6.39 30.02 -8.56
N LEU A 57 -7.34 29.09 -8.33
CA LEU A 57 -7.74 28.64 -6.99
C LEU A 57 -6.69 27.75 -6.30
N ILE A 58 -5.75 27.23 -7.05
CA ILE A 58 -4.59 26.49 -6.50
C ILE A 58 -3.33 27.36 -6.44
N GLY A 59 -3.44 28.67 -6.65
CA GLY A 59 -2.36 29.63 -6.59
C GLY A 59 -1.59 29.85 -7.90
N GLY A 60 -2.18 29.49 -9.06
CA GLY A 60 -1.60 29.70 -10.38
C GLY A 60 -0.57 28.65 -10.80
N ALA A 61 -0.04 28.80 -12.02
CA ALA A 61 0.96 27.90 -12.61
C ALA A 61 2.25 27.84 -11.78
N GLU A 62 2.70 28.98 -11.25
CA GLU A 62 3.91 29.09 -10.43
C GLU A 62 3.83 28.30 -9.12
N ASN A 63 2.61 27.99 -8.67
CA ASN A 63 2.40 27.19 -7.47
C ASN A 63 2.38 25.68 -7.75
N ILE A 64 2.41 25.25 -9.00
CA ILE A 64 2.44 23.84 -9.40
C ILE A 64 3.89 23.41 -9.62
N ILE A 65 4.40 22.49 -8.81
CA ILE A 65 5.74 21.92 -8.98
C ILE A 65 5.73 20.74 -9.94
N SER A 66 4.69 19.90 -9.85
CA SER A 66 4.53 18.73 -10.70
C SER A 66 3.05 18.35 -10.77
N ALA A 67 2.62 17.86 -11.92
CA ALA A 67 1.26 17.43 -12.17
C ALA A 67 1.24 16.04 -12.81
N ALA A 68 0.35 15.17 -12.35
CA ALA A 68 0.01 13.90 -12.98
C ALA A 68 -1.46 13.60 -12.75
N HIS A 69 -1.96 12.55 -13.37
CA HIS A 69 -3.32 12.07 -13.13
C HIS A 69 -3.36 10.54 -12.96
N CYS A 70 -4.44 10.03 -12.37
CA CYS A 70 -4.81 8.62 -12.41
C CYS A 70 -6.20 8.50 -13.06
N ALA A 71 -6.77 7.32 -13.07
CA ALA A 71 -8.06 7.07 -13.73
C ALA A 71 -9.18 8.04 -13.36
N THR A 72 -9.15 8.63 -12.16
CA THR A 72 -10.24 9.49 -11.63
C THR A 72 -9.79 10.81 -11.04
N ARG A 73 -8.47 11.07 -10.86
CA ARG A 73 -7.97 12.19 -10.05
C ARG A 73 -6.79 12.90 -10.70
N LEU A 74 -6.80 14.22 -10.63
CA LEU A 74 -5.59 15.03 -10.78
C LEU A 74 -4.75 14.89 -9.51
N ARG A 75 -3.43 14.82 -9.66
CA ARG A 75 -2.45 14.78 -8.57
C ARG A 75 -1.43 15.88 -8.79
N LEU A 76 -1.45 16.86 -7.93
CA LEU A 76 -0.62 18.04 -8.04
C LEU A 76 0.30 18.15 -6.82
N VAL A 77 1.57 18.45 -7.05
CA VAL A 77 2.46 18.90 -5.98
C VAL A 77 2.47 20.41 -6.01
N ILE A 78 1.96 21.01 -4.96
CA ILE A 78 1.77 22.45 -4.80
C ILE A 78 2.95 23.05 -4.01
N ALA A 79 3.46 24.21 -4.44
CA ALA A 79 4.58 24.91 -3.78
C ALA A 79 4.18 25.43 -2.40
N ASP A 80 3.06 26.10 -2.32
CA ASP A 80 2.51 26.70 -1.11
C ASP A 80 1.03 26.33 -0.96
N ASN A 81 0.73 25.44 -0.02
CA ASN A 81 -0.64 25.00 0.26
C ASN A 81 -1.51 26.13 0.86
N GLY A 82 -0.91 27.19 1.40
CA GLY A 82 -1.65 28.34 1.91
C GLY A 82 -2.35 29.15 0.83
N LYS A 83 -1.95 28.98 -0.45
CA LYS A 83 -2.57 29.62 -1.62
C LYS A 83 -3.71 28.79 -2.24
N VAL A 84 -4.00 27.60 -1.69
CA VAL A 84 -5.04 26.72 -2.22
C VAL A 84 -6.37 27.00 -1.54
N GLU A 85 -7.36 27.45 -2.30
CA GLU A 85 -8.72 27.70 -1.82
C GLU A 85 -9.59 26.44 -2.02
N LYS A 86 -9.41 25.43 -1.14
CA LYS A 86 -10.00 24.08 -1.30
C LYS A 86 -11.52 24.10 -1.49
N GLU A 87 -12.22 24.88 -0.67
CA GLU A 87 -13.69 24.99 -0.72
C GLU A 87 -14.14 25.51 -2.11
N LYS A 88 -13.45 26.51 -2.64
CA LYS A 88 -13.78 27.03 -3.98
C LYS A 88 -13.40 26.08 -5.10
N VAL A 89 -12.32 25.29 -4.93
CA VAL A 89 -11.97 24.24 -5.92
C VAL A 89 -13.04 23.15 -5.95
N GLU A 90 -13.66 22.81 -4.81
CA GLU A 90 -14.75 21.83 -4.74
C GLU A 90 -16.03 22.33 -5.42
N GLU A 91 -16.25 23.65 -5.50
CA GLU A 91 -17.39 24.27 -6.16
C GLU A 91 -17.23 24.38 -7.69
N VAL A 92 -16.03 24.12 -8.22
CA VAL A 92 -15.78 24.17 -9.67
C VAL A 92 -16.54 23.05 -10.38
N ASP A 93 -17.27 23.41 -11.44
CA ASP A 93 -18.00 22.45 -12.25
C ASP A 93 -17.10 21.33 -12.77
N GLY A 94 -17.51 20.09 -12.52
CA GLY A 94 -16.74 18.87 -12.83
C GLY A 94 -15.82 18.37 -11.72
N VAL A 95 -15.60 19.12 -10.63
CA VAL A 95 -14.88 18.66 -9.45
C VAL A 95 -15.83 17.93 -8.50
N LYS A 96 -15.45 16.74 -8.06
CA LYS A 96 -16.23 15.88 -7.16
C LYS A 96 -15.70 15.84 -5.73
N GLY A 97 -14.55 16.45 -5.49
CA GLY A 97 -13.92 16.56 -4.17
C GLY A 97 -12.44 16.88 -4.26
N VAL A 98 -11.92 17.47 -3.20
CA VAL A 98 -10.51 17.87 -3.06
C VAL A 98 -9.95 17.41 -1.72
N PHE A 99 -8.78 16.80 -1.70
CA PHE A 99 -8.11 16.42 -0.47
C PHE A 99 -6.59 16.40 -0.64
N GLU A 100 -5.89 16.50 0.48
CA GLU A 100 -4.44 16.33 0.52
C GLU A 100 -4.07 14.94 1.06
N ALA A 101 -3.20 14.26 0.33
CA ALA A 101 -2.64 12.99 0.76
C ALA A 101 -1.21 12.84 0.27
N SER A 102 -0.32 12.37 1.13
CA SER A 102 1.10 12.11 0.81
C SER A 102 1.85 13.30 0.19
N GLY A 103 1.55 14.52 0.64
CA GLY A 103 2.15 15.76 0.12
C GLY A 103 1.67 16.17 -1.28
N GLN A 104 0.55 15.63 -1.71
CA GLN A 104 -0.10 15.94 -2.99
C GLN A 104 -1.51 16.50 -2.76
N LEU A 105 -1.87 17.53 -3.49
CA LEU A 105 -3.25 17.95 -3.67
C LEU A 105 -3.91 17.02 -4.70
N GLN A 106 -4.99 16.35 -4.32
CA GLN A 106 -5.72 15.43 -5.17
C GLN A 106 -7.13 15.99 -5.43
N ILE A 107 -7.44 16.21 -6.71
CA ILE A 107 -8.75 16.74 -7.16
C ILE A 107 -9.45 15.63 -7.93
N ILE A 108 -10.59 15.18 -7.42
CA ILE A 108 -11.41 14.12 -8.04
C ILE A 108 -12.24 14.75 -9.16
N ILE A 109 -12.00 14.32 -10.38
CA ILE A 109 -12.78 14.74 -11.58
C ILE A 109 -13.69 13.59 -12.02
N GLY A 110 -13.17 12.36 -12.06
CA GLY A 110 -13.86 11.17 -12.52
C GLY A 110 -13.23 10.55 -13.77
N THR A 111 -13.68 9.33 -14.09
CA THR A 111 -13.16 8.54 -15.23
C THR A 111 -13.46 9.25 -16.56
N GLY A 112 -12.48 9.24 -17.47
CA GLY A 112 -12.60 9.82 -18.82
C GLY A 112 -12.43 11.34 -18.88
N ALA A 113 -12.97 12.10 -17.93
CA ALA A 113 -12.86 13.56 -17.88
C ALA A 113 -11.49 14.01 -17.34
N VAL A 114 -10.91 13.26 -16.42
CA VAL A 114 -9.66 13.64 -15.75
C VAL A 114 -8.50 13.82 -16.73
N ASN A 115 -8.38 12.96 -17.74
CA ASN A 115 -7.31 13.05 -18.74
C ASN A 115 -7.41 14.37 -19.51
N LYS A 116 -8.62 14.71 -19.97
CA LYS A 116 -8.88 15.94 -20.74
C LYS A 116 -8.66 17.20 -19.91
N VAL A 117 -9.11 17.21 -18.64
CA VAL A 117 -8.86 18.35 -17.72
C VAL A 117 -7.38 18.45 -17.39
N TYR A 118 -6.66 17.33 -17.27
CA TYR A 118 -5.24 17.32 -17.05
C TYR A 118 -4.46 17.91 -18.25
N ASP A 119 -4.77 17.46 -19.46
CA ASP A 119 -4.11 17.94 -20.69
C ASP A 119 -4.31 19.46 -20.85
N GLU A 120 -5.53 19.96 -20.61
CA GLU A 120 -5.84 21.38 -20.64
C GLU A 120 -5.12 22.15 -19.50
N LEU A 121 -5.08 21.59 -18.29
CA LEU A 121 -4.39 22.23 -17.15
C LEU A 121 -2.90 22.37 -17.41
N VAL A 122 -2.26 21.31 -17.89
CA VAL A 122 -0.83 21.30 -18.23
C VAL A 122 -0.53 22.28 -19.35
N SER A 123 -1.40 22.31 -20.40
CA SER A 123 -1.28 23.25 -21.52
C SER A 123 -1.42 24.70 -21.08
N ILE A 124 -2.42 25.02 -20.24
CA ILE A 124 -2.68 26.38 -19.77
C ILE A 124 -1.61 26.85 -18.78
N ALA A 125 -1.14 25.94 -17.91
CA ALA A 125 -0.12 26.24 -16.93
C ALA A 125 1.30 26.31 -17.55
N GLY A 126 1.50 25.82 -18.78
CA GLY A 126 2.81 25.79 -19.43
C GLY A 126 3.83 24.91 -18.73
N ILE A 127 3.36 23.83 -18.07
CA ILE A 127 4.21 22.89 -17.33
C ILE A 127 4.35 21.59 -18.12
N GLU A 128 5.50 20.91 -17.98
CA GLU A 128 5.66 19.56 -18.53
C GLU A 128 4.86 18.58 -17.69
N GLY A 129 4.05 17.73 -18.34
CA GLY A 129 3.30 16.67 -17.69
C GLY A 129 4.27 15.64 -17.13
N GLY A 130 4.16 15.35 -15.81
CA GLY A 130 4.98 14.35 -15.13
C GLY A 130 4.32 12.99 -15.05
N SER A 131 5.13 11.94 -14.89
CA SER A 131 4.65 10.62 -14.52
C SER A 131 4.17 10.60 -13.05
N LYS A 132 3.44 9.55 -12.65
CA LYS A 132 3.06 9.37 -11.23
C LYS A 132 4.29 9.30 -10.32
N GLU A 133 5.39 8.77 -10.83
CA GLU A 133 6.68 8.66 -10.17
C GLU A 133 7.30 10.04 -9.95
N ASP A 134 7.24 10.93 -10.95
CA ASP A 134 7.79 12.29 -10.87
C ASP A 134 7.05 13.12 -9.82
N VAL A 135 5.72 13.04 -9.80
CA VAL A 135 4.88 13.70 -8.77
C VAL A 135 5.18 13.15 -7.38
N LYS A 136 5.41 11.83 -7.24
CA LYS A 136 5.79 11.19 -5.99
C LYS A 136 7.18 11.64 -5.52
N GLN A 137 8.13 11.80 -6.43
CA GLN A 137 9.48 12.31 -6.14
C GLN A 137 9.46 13.78 -5.76
N ALA A 138 8.73 14.62 -6.51
CA ALA A 138 8.57 16.04 -6.21
C ALA A 138 7.91 16.27 -4.84
N ALA A 139 6.89 15.48 -4.47
CA ALA A 139 6.29 15.53 -3.14
C ALA A 139 7.28 15.10 -2.04
N ALA A 140 8.12 14.09 -2.32
CA ALA A 140 9.13 13.62 -1.38
C ALA A 140 10.26 14.64 -1.16
N SER A 141 10.64 15.41 -2.19
CA SER A 141 11.73 16.39 -2.08
C SER A 141 11.41 17.54 -1.12
N LYS A 142 10.13 17.87 -0.92
CA LYS A 142 9.68 18.90 0.02
C LYS A 142 9.71 18.47 1.49
N ALA A 143 9.76 17.16 1.74
CA ALA A 143 9.77 16.66 3.10
C ALA A 143 11.12 16.94 3.79
N PRO A 144 11.16 17.22 5.11
CA PRO A 144 12.38 17.32 5.89
C PRO A 144 13.28 16.08 5.66
N TRP A 145 14.59 16.26 5.74
CA TRP A 145 15.58 15.21 5.43
C TRP A 145 15.33 13.91 6.20
N TYR A 146 14.95 13.99 7.49
CA TYR A 146 14.66 12.82 8.31
C TYR A 146 13.44 12.05 7.83
N LYS A 147 12.37 12.72 7.37
CA LYS A 147 11.20 12.06 6.77
C LYS A 147 11.56 11.38 5.45
N ARG A 148 12.46 11.99 4.67
CA ARG A 148 12.97 11.38 3.43
C ARG A 148 13.79 10.12 3.73
N ALA A 149 14.69 10.17 4.73
CA ALA A 149 15.49 9.02 5.14
C ALA A 149 14.62 7.85 5.60
N ILE A 150 13.63 8.11 6.46
CA ILE A 150 12.66 7.09 6.94
C ILE A 150 11.88 6.49 5.77
N LYS A 151 11.37 7.35 4.86
CA LYS A 151 10.65 6.87 3.68
C LYS A 151 11.54 6.01 2.78
N THR A 152 12.78 6.42 2.54
CA THR A 152 13.74 5.66 1.74
C THR A 152 14.00 4.29 2.35
N LEU A 153 14.16 4.21 3.67
CA LEU A 153 14.31 2.93 4.37
C LEU A 153 13.08 2.04 4.16
N GLY A 154 11.87 2.59 4.27
CA GLY A 154 10.64 1.87 3.93
C GLY A 154 10.60 1.40 2.47
N ASP A 155 10.94 2.28 1.53
CA ASP A 155 10.97 1.96 0.09
C ASP A 155 12.01 0.85 -0.23
N ILE A 156 13.07 0.68 0.59
CA ILE A 156 14.04 -0.41 0.50
C ILE A 156 13.45 -1.73 1.04
N PHE A 157 12.74 -1.70 2.17
CA PHE A 157 12.22 -2.93 2.79
C PHE A 157 10.97 -3.50 2.10
N VAL A 158 10.05 -2.64 1.63
CA VAL A 158 8.77 -3.09 1.04
C VAL A 158 8.94 -4.15 -0.06
N PRO A 159 9.89 -4.05 -1.02
CA PRO A 159 10.06 -5.08 -2.05
C PRO A 159 10.56 -6.43 -1.52
N ILE A 160 11.28 -6.45 -0.40
CA ILE A 160 11.86 -7.68 0.17
C ILE A 160 10.96 -8.35 1.21
N ILE A 161 9.92 -7.67 1.72
CA ILE A 161 8.96 -8.21 2.69
C ILE A 161 8.42 -9.58 2.27
N PRO A 162 7.96 -9.84 1.02
CA PRO A 162 7.44 -11.14 0.64
C PRO A 162 8.44 -12.29 0.85
N ALA A 163 9.73 -12.06 0.58
CA ALA A 163 10.78 -13.06 0.77
C ALA A 163 11.00 -13.34 2.26
N ILE A 164 11.05 -12.29 3.08
CA ILE A 164 11.19 -12.40 4.54
C ILE A 164 10.01 -13.13 5.16
N VAL A 165 8.78 -12.76 4.76
CA VAL A 165 7.54 -13.39 5.25
C VAL A 165 7.49 -14.87 4.89
N ALA A 166 7.83 -15.23 3.65
CA ALA A 166 7.86 -16.63 3.22
C ALA A 166 8.87 -17.45 4.06
N SER A 167 10.08 -16.92 4.24
CA SER A 167 11.12 -17.56 5.08
C SER A 167 10.69 -17.67 6.54
N GLY A 168 10.17 -16.58 7.13
CA GLY A 168 9.72 -16.57 8.52
C GLY A 168 8.56 -17.52 8.79
N LEU A 169 7.55 -17.58 7.89
CA LEU A 169 6.44 -18.53 8.00
C LEU A 169 6.94 -19.97 7.94
N LEU A 170 7.81 -20.28 6.99
CA LEU A 170 8.37 -21.63 6.87
C LEU A 170 9.20 -21.99 8.10
N MET A 171 10.00 -21.06 8.63
CA MET A 171 10.76 -21.25 9.86
C MET A 171 9.83 -21.54 11.05
N GLY A 172 8.78 -20.73 11.23
CA GLY A 172 7.82 -20.93 12.30
C GLY A 172 7.05 -22.25 12.19
N LEU A 173 6.68 -22.69 10.97
CA LEU A 173 6.06 -23.99 10.73
C LEU A 173 7.01 -25.13 11.10
N LEU A 174 8.28 -25.07 10.67
CA LEU A 174 9.28 -26.08 10.99
C LEU A 174 9.53 -26.19 12.49
N GLU A 175 9.67 -25.06 13.18
CA GLU A 175 9.83 -25.01 14.62
C GLU A 175 8.59 -25.57 15.34
N GLY A 176 7.38 -25.17 14.88
CA GLY A 176 6.13 -25.69 15.41
C GLY A 176 6.01 -27.21 15.25
N PHE A 177 6.36 -27.75 14.08
CA PHE A 177 6.33 -29.21 13.86
C PHE A 177 7.42 -29.93 14.62
N SER A 178 8.62 -29.39 14.77
CA SER A 178 9.69 -30.02 15.54
C SER A 178 9.36 -30.13 17.03
N ASN A 179 8.60 -29.17 17.56
CA ASN A 179 8.09 -29.21 18.93
C ASN A 179 6.97 -30.26 19.12
N LEU A 180 6.22 -30.58 18.05
CA LEU A 180 5.13 -31.56 18.09
C LEU A 180 5.57 -32.99 17.78
N ILE A 181 6.59 -33.16 16.93
CA ILE A 181 7.06 -34.46 16.43
C ILE A 181 8.47 -34.70 16.95
N PRO A 182 8.67 -35.53 17.98
CA PRO A 182 9.99 -35.84 18.50
C PRO A 182 10.91 -36.43 17.41
N GLY A 183 12.15 -35.96 17.33
CA GLY A 183 13.15 -36.39 16.36
C GLY A 183 13.03 -35.80 14.96
N LEU A 184 12.02 -34.95 14.71
CA LEU A 184 11.88 -34.29 13.39
C LEU A 184 13.09 -33.39 13.07
N ALA A 185 13.64 -32.72 14.05
CA ALA A 185 14.79 -31.83 13.88
C ALA A 185 16.08 -32.57 13.43
N GLU A 186 16.15 -33.89 13.66
CA GLU A 186 17.29 -34.75 13.28
C GLU A 186 17.10 -35.33 11.86
N ASN A 187 15.94 -35.06 11.21
CA ASN A 187 15.60 -35.62 9.91
C ASN A 187 16.18 -34.78 8.75
N ASP A 188 16.69 -35.44 7.71
CA ASP A 188 17.23 -34.79 6.53
C ASP A 188 16.24 -33.86 5.84
N ILE A 189 14.94 -34.21 5.85
CA ILE A 189 13.88 -33.36 5.31
C ILE A 189 13.81 -32.04 6.09
N TYR A 190 13.88 -32.10 7.42
CA TYR A 190 13.92 -30.90 8.24
C TYR A 190 15.10 -30.01 7.88
N THR A 191 16.29 -30.61 7.72
CA THR A 191 17.52 -29.89 7.33
C THR A 191 17.34 -29.18 5.98
N ILE A 192 16.75 -29.84 4.98
CA ILE A 192 16.50 -29.25 3.66
C ILE A 192 15.52 -28.08 3.77
N PHE A 193 14.40 -28.24 4.46
CA PHE A 193 13.42 -27.17 4.63
C PHE A 193 13.95 -26.03 5.51
N HIS A 194 14.83 -26.34 6.48
CA HIS A 194 15.51 -25.33 7.26
C HIS A 194 16.42 -24.43 6.40
N LEU A 195 17.13 -24.99 5.41
CA LEU A 195 17.87 -24.19 4.43
C LEU A 195 16.94 -23.21 3.67
N PHE A 196 15.77 -23.67 3.24
CA PHE A 196 14.82 -22.81 2.53
C PHE A 196 14.28 -21.70 3.45
N SER A 197 13.95 -22.03 4.69
CA SER A 197 13.39 -21.08 5.66
C SER A 197 14.42 -20.02 6.09
N ASN A 198 15.70 -20.37 6.14
CA ASN A 198 16.75 -19.49 6.59
C ASN A 198 17.39 -18.64 5.47
N ALA A 199 17.18 -19.00 4.20
CA ALA A 199 17.88 -18.39 3.06
C ALA A 199 17.71 -16.86 3.00
N ALA A 200 16.48 -16.33 3.16
CA ALA A 200 16.27 -14.89 3.10
C ALA A 200 16.92 -14.14 4.27
N PHE A 201 17.04 -14.74 5.43
CA PHE A 201 17.70 -14.14 6.60
C PHE A 201 19.22 -14.17 6.48
N THR A 202 19.78 -15.31 6.06
CA THR A 202 21.21 -15.47 5.84
C THR A 202 21.75 -14.51 4.78
N PHE A 203 21.02 -14.34 3.69
CA PHE A 203 21.41 -13.47 2.57
C PHE A 203 20.68 -12.12 2.58
N LEU A 204 20.15 -11.72 3.73
CA LEU A 204 19.44 -10.45 3.90
C LEU A 204 20.24 -9.23 3.41
N PRO A 205 21.55 -9.10 3.70
CA PRO A 205 22.36 -8.00 3.18
C PRO A 205 22.34 -7.87 1.66
N ILE A 206 22.29 -8.99 0.92
CA ILE A 206 22.18 -8.97 -0.55
C ILE A 206 20.81 -8.44 -0.98
N LEU A 207 19.73 -8.92 -0.35
CA LEU A 207 18.37 -8.48 -0.66
C LEU A 207 18.21 -6.96 -0.40
N ILE A 208 18.73 -6.50 0.75
CA ILE A 208 18.75 -5.07 1.09
C ILE A 208 19.58 -4.29 0.06
N ALA A 209 20.77 -4.78 -0.30
CA ALA A 209 21.67 -4.09 -1.21
C ALA A 209 21.05 -3.92 -2.61
N VAL A 210 20.40 -4.94 -3.16
CA VAL A 210 19.68 -4.87 -4.43
C VAL A 210 18.54 -3.86 -4.36
N SER A 211 17.73 -3.92 -3.32
CA SER A 211 16.61 -3.00 -3.13
C SER A 211 17.07 -1.56 -2.90
N ALA A 212 18.15 -1.36 -2.13
CA ALA A 212 18.76 -0.05 -1.89
C ALA A 212 19.35 0.54 -3.18
N ALA A 213 20.05 -0.26 -4.01
CA ALA A 213 20.54 0.18 -5.31
C ALA A 213 19.40 0.69 -6.20
N LYS A 214 18.26 -0.01 -6.22
CA LYS A 214 17.05 0.45 -6.91
C LYS A 214 16.54 1.79 -6.34
N ALA A 215 16.44 1.90 -5.02
CA ALA A 215 15.94 3.09 -4.35
C ALA A 215 16.85 4.32 -4.59
N PHE A 216 18.16 4.11 -4.62
CA PHE A 216 19.15 5.15 -4.89
C PHE A 216 19.43 5.36 -6.39
N GLY A 217 18.83 4.53 -7.26
CA GLY A 217 18.99 4.62 -8.72
C GLY A 217 20.40 4.27 -9.20
N GLY A 218 21.10 3.35 -8.53
CA GLY A 218 22.33 2.71 -8.94
C GLY A 218 22.09 1.37 -9.64
N ASN A 219 23.16 0.74 -10.10
CA ASN A 219 23.13 -0.57 -10.75
C ASN A 219 22.82 -1.66 -9.72
N LEU A 220 21.77 -2.47 -10.00
CA LEU A 220 21.28 -3.50 -9.08
C LEU A 220 22.33 -4.61 -8.85
N PHE A 221 23.07 -4.97 -9.90
CA PHE A 221 24.09 -6.03 -9.81
C PHE A 221 25.34 -5.56 -9.05
N LEU A 222 25.74 -4.31 -9.21
CA LEU A 222 26.79 -3.73 -8.39
C LEU A 222 26.37 -3.65 -6.91
N GLY A 223 25.10 -3.30 -6.66
CA GLY A 223 24.52 -3.38 -5.32
C GLY A 223 24.60 -4.79 -4.76
N ALA A 224 24.20 -5.81 -5.54
CA ALA A 224 24.32 -7.20 -5.14
C ALA A 224 25.78 -7.58 -4.80
N VAL A 225 26.76 -7.17 -5.60
CA VAL A 225 28.19 -7.44 -5.36
C VAL A 225 28.64 -6.82 -4.04
N ILE A 226 28.25 -5.58 -3.72
CA ILE A 226 28.57 -4.96 -2.42
C ILE A 226 27.95 -5.78 -1.27
N GLY A 227 26.68 -6.21 -1.40
CA GLY A 227 26.04 -7.08 -0.42
C GLY A 227 26.78 -8.43 -0.25
N MET A 228 27.25 -9.03 -1.36
CA MET A 228 28.02 -10.28 -1.34
C MET A 228 29.39 -10.08 -0.66
N ILE A 229 30.09 -8.97 -0.92
CA ILE A 229 31.35 -8.63 -0.24
C ILE A 229 31.13 -8.55 1.28
N MET A 230 30.02 -7.95 1.72
CA MET A 230 29.72 -7.77 3.14
C MET A 230 29.42 -9.08 3.90
N ILE A 231 29.05 -10.15 3.20
CA ILE A 231 28.79 -11.47 3.79
C ILE A 231 29.66 -12.56 3.16
N HIS A 232 30.81 -12.17 2.60
CA HIS A 232 31.70 -13.13 1.93
C HIS A 232 32.11 -14.27 2.89
N PRO A 233 32.20 -15.53 2.44
CA PRO A 233 32.56 -16.66 3.27
C PRO A 233 33.92 -16.54 3.96
N ASP A 234 34.84 -15.77 3.40
CA ASP A 234 36.17 -15.51 4.01
C ASP A 234 36.10 -14.56 5.22
N LEU A 235 34.97 -13.90 5.44
CA LEU A 235 34.70 -13.14 6.64
C LEU A 235 34.13 -14.09 7.73
N LEU A 236 34.55 -13.89 8.97
CA LEU A 236 33.93 -14.58 10.09
C LEU A 236 32.43 -14.22 10.14
N ASN A 237 31.56 -15.23 10.13
CA ASN A 237 30.13 -15.01 10.22
C ASN A 237 29.77 -14.23 11.50
N ALA A 238 29.00 -13.15 11.37
CA ALA A 238 28.62 -12.29 12.50
C ALA A 238 27.94 -13.06 13.65
N TRP A 239 27.18 -14.11 13.34
CA TRP A 239 26.51 -14.93 14.36
C TRP A 239 27.44 -15.90 15.07
N SER A 240 28.64 -16.15 14.53
CA SER A 240 29.65 -17.04 15.14
C SER A 240 30.68 -16.28 15.96
N VAL A 241 30.65 -14.94 15.97
CA VAL A 241 31.66 -14.12 16.71
C VAL A 241 31.72 -14.46 18.20
N ALA A 242 30.57 -14.69 18.82
CA ALA A 242 30.49 -15.00 20.25
C ALA A 242 31.10 -16.37 20.63
N THR A 243 31.24 -17.29 19.66
CA THR A 243 31.77 -18.64 19.86
C THR A 243 33.14 -18.84 19.23
N ALA A 244 33.65 -17.83 18.51
CA ALA A 244 34.96 -17.89 17.86
C ALA A 244 36.10 -17.72 18.88
N GLU A 245 37.09 -18.58 18.81
CA GLU A 245 38.29 -18.48 19.65
C GLU A 245 39.14 -17.25 19.32
N THR A 246 39.18 -16.87 18.05
CA THR A 246 39.88 -15.68 17.54
C THR A 246 39.09 -15.00 16.44
N ILE A 247 39.12 -13.67 16.41
CA ILE A 247 38.55 -12.88 15.33
C ILE A 247 39.69 -12.58 14.34
N PRO A 248 39.57 -12.98 13.06
CA PRO A 248 40.56 -12.65 12.05
C PRO A 248 40.61 -11.13 11.81
N THR A 249 41.82 -10.59 11.70
CA THR A 249 42.06 -9.17 11.45
C THR A 249 42.87 -8.96 10.18
N ALA A 250 42.78 -7.77 9.60
CA ALA A 250 43.62 -7.32 8.49
C ALA A 250 44.02 -5.87 8.68
N GLU A 251 45.27 -5.57 8.32
CA GLU A 251 45.78 -4.20 8.32
C GLU A 251 45.08 -3.37 7.24
N ALA A 252 44.54 -2.23 7.64
CA ALA A 252 43.88 -1.27 6.74
C ALA A 252 44.73 -0.01 6.58
N TRP A 253 44.56 0.67 5.43
CA TRP A 253 45.20 1.96 5.12
C TRP A 253 46.72 1.94 5.34
N PHE A 254 47.38 0.91 4.79
CA PHE A 254 48.83 0.74 4.88
C PHE A 254 49.36 0.57 6.31
N GLY A 255 48.60 -0.13 7.16
CA GLY A 255 49.00 -0.40 8.55
C GLY A 255 48.59 0.72 9.53
N LEU A 256 47.67 1.62 9.14
CA LEU A 256 47.20 2.70 10.03
C LEU A 256 46.38 2.14 11.20
N TYR A 257 45.57 1.11 10.95
CA TYR A 257 44.80 0.37 11.97
C TYR A 257 44.34 -0.99 11.43
N ASP A 258 43.98 -1.88 12.37
CA ASP A 258 43.47 -3.21 12.07
C ASP A 258 41.95 -3.21 12.04
N ILE A 259 41.38 -3.89 11.04
CA ILE A 259 39.97 -4.16 10.95
C ILE A 259 39.68 -5.62 11.30
N ASN A 260 38.55 -5.86 11.94
CA ASN A 260 38.02 -7.20 12.14
C ASN A 260 37.39 -7.70 10.83
N LEU A 261 37.84 -8.86 10.34
CA LEU A 261 37.27 -9.52 9.17
C LEU A 261 35.98 -10.27 9.57
N VAL A 262 34.96 -9.54 9.97
CA VAL A 262 33.64 -10.04 10.35
C VAL A 262 32.61 -9.65 9.32
N GLY A 263 31.74 -10.59 8.99
CA GLY A 263 30.64 -10.35 8.05
C GLY A 263 29.53 -9.51 8.67
N TYR A 264 28.67 -8.97 7.81
CA TYR A 264 27.57 -8.08 8.18
C TYR A 264 26.21 -8.80 8.10
N GLN A 265 26.16 -10.10 8.42
CA GLN A 265 24.91 -10.85 8.52
C GLN A 265 24.00 -10.20 9.57
N GLY A 266 22.75 -9.96 9.20
CA GLY A 266 21.76 -9.31 10.06
C GLY A 266 21.87 -7.78 10.19
N HIS A 267 22.95 -7.17 9.70
CA HIS A 267 23.08 -5.71 9.67
C HIS A 267 22.29 -5.07 8.51
N VAL A 268 21.73 -3.91 8.79
CA VAL A 268 20.88 -3.16 7.82
C VAL A 268 21.50 -1.82 7.46
N ILE A 269 21.80 -1.00 8.47
CA ILE A 269 22.25 0.38 8.25
C ILE A 269 23.57 0.43 7.49
N PRO A 270 24.60 -0.36 7.83
CA PRO A 270 25.86 -0.41 7.08
C PRO A 270 25.65 -0.74 5.60
N VAL A 271 24.76 -1.71 5.29
CA VAL A 271 24.46 -2.13 3.92
C VAL A 271 23.80 -0.99 3.13
N VAL A 272 22.80 -0.34 3.70
CA VAL A 272 22.09 0.78 3.05
C VAL A 272 23.04 1.94 2.75
N ILE A 273 23.92 2.29 3.70
CA ILE A 273 24.90 3.38 3.52
C ILE A 273 25.98 3.01 2.49
N ALA A 274 26.48 1.77 2.51
CA ALA A 274 27.43 1.28 1.51
C ALA A 274 26.87 1.38 0.10
N VAL A 275 25.63 0.96 -0.11
CA VAL A 275 24.97 1.00 -1.42
C VAL A 275 24.58 2.42 -1.82
N TRP A 276 24.21 3.27 -0.86
CA TRP A 276 24.04 4.70 -1.14
C TRP A 276 25.33 5.32 -1.67
N PHE A 277 26.46 5.05 -1.00
CA PHE A 277 27.78 5.53 -1.45
C PHE A 277 28.16 4.95 -2.81
N MET A 278 27.96 3.65 -3.02
CA MET A 278 28.15 2.96 -4.30
C MET A 278 27.40 3.68 -5.43
N SER A 279 26.10 3.91 -5.23
CA SER A 279 25.23 4.55 -6.24
C SER A 279 25.63 6.01 -6.50
N PHE A 280 26.11 6.70 -5.47
CA PHE A 280 26.66 8.06 -5.61
C PHE A 280 27.95 8.06 -6.45
N LEU A 281 28.88 7.15 -6.13
CA LEU A 281 30.16 7.04 -6.82
C LEU A 281 29.96 6.63 -8.30
N GLU A 282 29.17 5.61 -8.55
CA GLU A 282 28.81 5.12 -9.89
C GLU A 282 28.30 6.27 -10.78
N LYS A 283 27.30 7.03 -10.29
CA LYS A 283 26.73 8.16 -11.00
C LYS A 283 27.75 9.29 -11.27
N ARG A 284 28.73 9.45 -10.41
CA ARG A 284 29.80 10.43 -10.62
C ARG A 284 30.80 9.96 -11.64
N LEU A 285 31.18 8.68 -11.59
CA LEU A 285 32.12 8.08 -12.54
C LEU A 285 31.57 8.09 -13.97
N HIS A 286 30.32 7.73 -14.19
CA HIS A 286 29.65 7.83 -15.51
C HIS A 286 29.68 9.23 -16.13
N LYS A 287 29.87 10.29 -15.34
CA LYS A 287 29.98 11.66 -15.85
C LYS A 287 31.41 12.08 -16.19
N ILE A 288 32.39 11.34 -15.68
CA ILE A 288 33.84 11.72 -15.78
C ILE A 288 34.56 10.76 -16.71
N VAL A 289 34.19 9.48 -16.69
CA VAL A 289 34.83 8.43 -17.48
C VAL A 289 34.37 8.55 -18.94
N PRO A 290 35.29 8.52 -19.93
CA PRO A 290 34.92 8.51 -21.34
C PRO A 290 34.09 7.28 -21.71
N GLU A 291 33.06 7.46 -22.56
CA GLU A 291 32.10 6.39 -22.95
C GLU A 291 32.76 5.10 -23.43
N MET A 292 33.92 5.22 -24.13
CA MET A 292 34.64 4.07 -24.69
C MET A 292 35.12 3.08 -23.63
N ILE A 293 35.46 3.55 -22.41
CA ILE A 293 36.00 2.72 -21.33
C ILE A 293 35.06 2.65 -20.11
N ASP A 294 33.95 3.38 -20.14
CA ASP A 294 33.02 3.50 -19.02
C ASP A 294 32.46 2.14 -18.56
N LEU A 295 32.17 1.27 -19.51
CA LEU A 295 31.63 -0.08 -19.21
C LEU A 295 32.55 -0.93 -18.31
N PHE A 296 33.86 -0.67 -18.34
CA PHE A 296 34.85 -1.44 -17.58
C PHE A 296 35.34 -0.66 -16.36
N VAL A 297 35.68 0.61 -16.56
CA VAL A 297 36.31 1.44 -15.50
C VAL A 297 35.35 1.79 -14.39
N THR A 298 34.14 2.21 -14.74
CA THR A 298 33.14 2.63 -13.74
C THR A 298 32.75 1.50 -12.79
N PRO A 299 32.35 0.29 -13.24
CA PRO A 299 32.04 -0.81 -12.33
C PRO A 299 33.25 -1.23 -11.49
N LEU A 300 34.42 -1.36 -12.11
CA LEU A 300 35.65 -1.78 -11.42
C LEU A 300 36.01 -0.81 -10.29
N VAL A 301 36.09 0.47 -10.58
CA VAL A 301 36.43 1.51 -9.58
C VAL A 301 35.35 1.59 -8.50
N THR A 302 34.06 1.50 -8.90
CA THR A 302 32.94 1.53 -7.98
C THR A 302 33.02 0.38 -6.96
N VAL A 303 33.27 -0.86 -7.42
CA VAL A 303 33.37 -2.02 -6.53
C VAL A 303 34.60 -1.93 -5.63
N ILE A 304 35.77 -1.62 -6.17
CA ILE A 304 37.01 -1.53 -5.40
C ILE A 304 36.89 -0.46 -4.31
N VAL A 305 36.54 0.75 -4.69
CA VAL A 305 36.47 1.88 -3.75
C VAL A 305 35.36 1.67 -2.71
N THR A 306 34.16 1.28 -3.15
CA THR A 306 33.04 1.04 -2.23
C THR A 306 33.32 -0.16 -1.33
N GLY A 307 33.79 -1.28 -1.87
CA GLY A 307 34.10 -2.49 -1.10
C GLY A 307 35.14 -2.22 -0.02
N TYR A 308 36.24 -1.56 -0.39
CA TYR A 308 37.29 -1.20 0.55
C TYR A 308 36.81 -0.25 1.65
N LEU A 309 36.12 0.85 1.28
CA LEU A 309 35.53 1.77 2.25
C LEU A 309 34.45 1.11 3.11
N THR A 310 33.70 0.16 2.56
CA THR A 310 32.68 -0.57 3.31
C THR A 310 33.32 -1.39 4.42
N LEU A 311 34.35 -2.19 4.14
CA LEU A 311 34.97 -3.03 5.15
C LEU A 311 35.84 -2.23 6.15
N THR A 312 36.43 -1.11 5.72
CA THR A 312 37.36 -0.36 6.57
C THR A 312 36.70 0.78 7.35
N VAL A 313 35.70 1.47 6.81
CA VAL A 313 35.12 2.68 7.43
C VAL A 313 33.62 2.57 7.62
N ILE A 314 32.85 2.38 6.52
CA ILE A 314 31.40 2.46 6.56
C ILE A 314 30.83 1.36 7.46
N GLY A 315 31.27 0.13 7.25
CA GLY A 315 30.82 -1.03 8.02
C GLY A 315 31.04 -0.85 9.53
N PRO A 316 32.28 -0.70 10.01
CA PRO A 316 32.56 -0.54 11.44
C PRO A 316 31.83 0.65 12.09
N VAL A 317 31.84 1.83 11.44
CA VAL A 317 31.19 3.04 11.99
C VAL A 317 29.67 2.88 12.09
N PHE A 318 29.04 2.41 11.02
CA PHE A 318 27.58 2.31 11.00
C PHE A 318 27.04 1.08 11.74
N SER A 319 27.83 0.00 11.88
CA SER A 319 27.49 -1.10 12.79
C SER A 319 27.53 -0.66 14.25
N TRP A 320 28.54 0.15 14.62
CA TRP A 320 28.60 0.72 15.97
C TRP A 320 27.38 1.62 16.26
N LEU A 321 26.99 2.48 15.29
CA LEU A 321 25.81 3.32 15.41
C LEU A 321 24.52 2.48 15.51
N GLU A 322 24.38 1.45 14.66
CA GLU A 322 23.25 0.52 14.67
C GLU A 322 23.15 -0.21 16.01
N SER A 323 24.27 -0.70 16.54
CA SER A 323 24.35 -1.34 17.86
C SER A 323 23.91 -0.39 18.97
N GLY A 324 24.28 0.90 18.88
CA GLY A 324 23.83 1.91 19.83
C GLY A 324 22.30 2.12 19.80
N VAL A 325 21.70 2.15 18.62
CA VAL A 325 20.23 2.26 18.46
C VAL A 325 19.55 1.00 19.00
N LEU A 326 20.07 -0.19 18.67
CA LEU A 326 19.52 -1.46 19.18
C LEU A 326 19.61 -1.55 20.69
N THR A 327 20.75 -1.18 21.28
CA THR A 327 20.93 -1.13 22.73
C THR A 327 19.95 -0.18 23.41
N ALA A 328 19.74 1.02 22.83
CA ALA A 328 18.76 1.98 23.34
C ALA A 328 17.33 1.43 23.28
N MET A 329 16.97 0.73 22.19
CA MET A 329 15.66 0.10 22.05
C MET A 329 15.48 -1.10 23.00
N GLN A 330 16.50 -1.92 23.16
CA GLN A 330 16.50 -3.01 24.14
C GLN A 330 16.33 -2.46 25.57
N TRP A 331 17.07 -1.41 25.93
CA TRP A 331 16.91 -0.72 27.21
C TRP A 331 15.49 -0.17 27.38
N LEU A 332 14.94 0.45 26.36
CA LEU A 332 13.56 0.97 26.41
C LEU A 332 12.54 -0.15 26.63
N ILE A 333 12.67 -1.27 25.86
CA ILE A 333 11.74 -2.41 25.99
C ILE A 333 11.89 -3.09 27.36
N ALA A 334 13.11 -3.14 27.90
CA ALA A 334 13.45 -3.76 29.19
C ALA A 334 13.08 -2.89 30.40
N LEU A 335 12.50 -1.69 30.22
CA LEU A 335 12.05 -0.89 31.35
C LEU A 335 11.14 -1.71 32.27
N PRO A 336 11.34 -1.57 33.62
CA PRO A 336 10.64 -2.40 34.57
C PRO A 336 9.12 -2.30 34.46
N PHE A 337 8.42 -3.30 34.94
CA PHE A 337 6.95 -3.39 34.93
C PHE A 337 6.30 -3.31 33.55
N GLY A 338 7.04 -3.63 32.47
CA GLY A 338 6.51 -3.60 31.11
C GLY A 338 6.25 -2.20 30.53
N ILE A 339 6.75 -1.14 31.20
CA ILE A 339 6.54 0.26 30.81
C ILE A 339 7.03 0.51 29.37
N GLY A 340 8.20 -0.04 29.02
CA GLY A 340 8.75 0.10 27.67
C GLY A 340 7.84 -0.50 26.61
N GLY A 341 7.35 -1.72 26.84
CA GLY A 341 6.38 -2.37 25.97
C GLY A 341 5.09 -1.57 25.83
N ALA A 342 4.60 -0.99 26.94
CA ALA A 342 3.42 -0.12 26.94
C ALA A 342 3.62 1.13 26.09
N LEU A 343 4.74 1.82 26.25
CA LEU A 343 5.08 3.02 25.47
C LEU A 343 5.20 2.69 23.98
N CYS A 344 5.94 1.65 23.62
CA CYS A 344 6.11 1.22 22.24
C CYS A 344 4.79 0.78 21.61
N GLY A 345 3.97 -0.01 22.32
CA GLY A 345 2.66 -0.46 21.84
C GLY A 345 1.67 0.69 21.63
N GLY A 346 1.70 1.71 22.48
CA GLY A 346 0.88 2.91 22.34
C GLY A 346 1.32 3.80 21.18
N LEU A 347 2.64 3.97 20.99
CA LEU A 347 3.20 4.80 19.93
C LEU A 347 3.17 4.16 18.55
N TYR A 348 3.01 2.83 18.46
CA TYR A 348 3.05 2.10 17.19
C TYR A 348 2.01 2.63 16.18
N ALA A 349 0.72 2.72 16.52
CA ALA A 349 -0.30 3.21 15.62
C ALA A 349 -0.09 4.67 15.14
N PRO A 350 0.30 5.65 15.99
CA PRO A 350 0.76 6.96 15.54
C PRO A 350 1.92 6.91 14.54
N THR A 351 2.88 6.00 14.70
CA THR A 351 4.01 5.87 13.75
C THR A 351 3.58 5.25 12.43
N VAL A 352 2.56 4.36 12.42
CA VAL A 352 1.93 3.88 11.19
C VAL A 352 1.30 5.04 10.41
N VAL A 353 0.59 5.94 11.09
CA VAL A 353 0.02 7.15 10.47
C VAL A 353 1.11 8.05 9.89
N GLY A 354 2.25 8.15 10.57
CA GLY A 354 3.43 8.88 10.10
C GLY A 354 4.21 8.19 8.98
N GLY A 355 3.88 6.93 8.63
CA GLY A 355 4.61 6.12 7.64
C GLY A 355 5.98 5.63 8.12
N ILE A 356 6.26 5.73 9.43
CA ILE A 356 7.56 5.40 10.04
C ILE A 356 7.70 3.89 10.28
N HIS A 357 6.59 3.18 10.43
CA HIS A 357 6.54 1.76 10.82
C HIS A 357 7.34 0.82 9.91
N HIS A 358 7.59 1.17 8.66
CA HIS A 358 8.42 0.36 7.76
C HIS A 358 9.88 0.24 8.20
N MET A 359 10.38 1.19 9.01
CA MET A 359 11.74 1.11 9.57
C MET A 359 11.85 0.04 10.67
N TYR A 360 10.74 -0.39 11.27
CA TYR A 360 10.77 -1.41 12.32
C TYR A 360 11.26 -2.77 11.84
N ASN A 361 11.15 -3.07 10.54
CA ASN A 361 11.76 -4.26 9.97
C ASN A 361 13.29 -4.28 10.18
N ALA A 362 13.94 -3.12 10.08
CA ALA A 362 15.37 -3.00 10.37
C ALA A 362 15.68 -3.21 11.86
N LEU A 363 14.84 -2.67 12.74
CA LEU A 363 14.93 -2.88 14.19
C LEU A 363 14.76 -4.36 14.54
N GLU A 364 13.73 -5.01 13.99
CA GLU A 364 13.44 -6.43 14.24
C GLU A 364 14.59 -7.34 13.76
N ALA A 365 15.12 -7.07 12.55
CA ALA A 365 16.27 -7.78 12.02
C ALA A 365 17.50 -7.62 12.93
N GLY A 366 17.77 -6.40 13.39
CA GLY A 366 18.87 -6.11 14.30
C GLY A 366 18.71 -6.77 15.68
N LEU A 367 17.50 -6.74 16.27
CA LEU A 367 17.20 -7.42 17.53
C LEU A 367 17.44 -8.94 17.40
N LEU A 368 16.92 -9.54 16.33
CA LEU A 368 17.09 -10.97 16.08
C LEU A 368 18.56 -11.33 15.90
N SER A 369 19.32 -10.52 15.15
CA SER A 369 20.76 -10.72 14.93
C SER A 369 21.58 -10.58 16.22
N SER A 370 21.25 -9.60 17.07
CA SER A 370 22.05 -9.29 18.26
C SER A 370 21.71 -10.16 19.48
N THR A 371 20.46 -10.60 19.63
CA THR A 371 19.98 -11.32 20.82
C THR A 371 19.42 -12.70 20.52
N GLY A 372 19.23 -13.06 19.23
CA GLY A 372 18.53 -14.27 18.81
C GLY A 372 17.00 -14.22 19.02
N ILE A 373 16.47 -13.13 19.58
CA ILE A 373 15.06 -12.99 19.93
C ILE A 373 14.54 -11.60 19.51
N ASN A 374 13.42 -11.60 18.80
CA ASN A 374 12.72 -10.38 18.42
C ASN A 374 11.65 -10.02 19.48
N THR A 375 11.98 -9.12 20.39
CA THR A 375 11.06 -8.65 21.44
C THR A 375 10.13 -7.53 20.95
N TRP A 376 10.39 -6.94 19.80
CA TRP A 376 9.54 -5.89 19.21
C TRP A 376 8.25 -6.46 18.60
N MET A 377 8.33 -7.62 17.95
CA MET A 377 7.23 -8.21 17.19
C MET A 377 5.95 -8.45 18.04
N PRO A 378 6.02 -8.99 19.29
CA PRO A 378 4.82 -9.14 20.12
C PRO A 378 4.17 -7.80 20.50
N ILE A 379 4.96 -6.74 20.65
CA ILE A 379 4.48 -5.38 20.93
C ILE A 379 3.77 -4.81 19.70
N ALA A 380 4.36 -4.96 18.51
CA ALA A 380 3.75 -4.57 17.24
C ALA A 380 2.45 -5.34 17.00
N THR A 381 2.42 -6.64 17.29
CA THR A 381 1.19 -7.45 17.23
C THR A 381 0.10 -6.94 18.17
N ALA A 382 0.45 -6.59 19.40
CA ALA A 382 -0.52 -6.00 20.35
C ALA A 382 -1.19 -4.76 19.76
N ALA A 383 -0.41 -3.86 19.16
CA ALA A 383 -0.92 -2.65 18.54
C ALA A 383 -1.80 -2.96 17.30
N ASN A 384 -1.38 -3.90 16.45
CA ASN A 384 -2.12 -4.31 15.26
C ASN A 384 -3.48 -4.95 15.62
N VAL A 385 -3.47 -5.88 16.57
CA VAL A 385 -4.69 -6.52 17.10
C VAL A 385 -5.61 -5.51 17.76
N ALA A 386 -5.06 -4.55 18.51
CA ALA A 386 -5.84 -3.49 19.15
C ALA A 386 -6.54 -2.60 18.11
N GLN A 387 -5.87 -2.19 17.04
CA GLN A 387 -6.48 -1.42 15.95
C GLN A 387 -7.55 -2.22 15.21
N GLY A 388 -7.30 -3.52 14.98
CA GLY A 388 -8.29 -4.45 14.42
C GLY A 388 -9.53 -4.59 15.31
N ALA A 389 -9.34 -4.77 16.61
CA ALA A 389 -10.43 -4.89 17.60
C ALA A 389 -11.25 -3.60 17.71
N ALA A 390 -10.59 -2.44 17.65
CA ALA A 390 -11.27 -1.15 17.62
C ALA A 390 -12.14 -0.98 16.36
N ALA A 391 -11.63 -1.37 15.19
CA ALA A 391 -12.39 -1.36 13.94
C ALA A 391 -13.56 -2.35 13.96
N LEU A 392 -13.38 -3.55 14.56
CA LEU A 392 -14.43 -4.54 14.74
C LEU A 392 -15.56 -4.03 15.65
N ALA A 393 -15.20 -3.47 16.81
CA ALA A 393 -16.16 -2.90 17.74
C ALA A 393 -16.96 -1.74 17.09
N PHE A 394 -16.27 -0.90 16.30
CA PHE A 394 -16.91 0.15 15.51
C PHE A 394 -17.89 -0.47 14.49
N ALA A 395 -17.49 -1.51 13.74
CA ALA A 395 -18.33 -2.19 12.76
C ALA A 395 -19.60 -2.77 13.38
N ILE A 396 -19.50 -3.35 14.57
CA ILE A 396 -20.65 -3.89 15.30
C ILE A 396 -21.58 -2.77 15.75
N LYS A 397 -21.03 -1.66 16.26
CA LYS A 397 -21.79 -0.59 16.90
C LYS A 397 -22.45 0.38 15.92
N THR A 398 -21.80 0.66 14.77
CA THR A 398 -22.38 1.58 13.78
C THR A 398 -23.63 1.00 13.12
N LYS A 399 -24.63 1.82 12.89
CA LYS A 399 -25.87 1.46 12.17
C LYS A 399 -25.72 1.64 10.66
N ASN A 400 -24.73 2.40 10.23
CA ASN A 400 -24.50 2.71 8.81
C ASN A 400 -23.94 1.48 8.08
N ARG A 401 -24.69 0.93 7.12
CA ARG A 401 -24.30 -0.26 6.33
C ARG A 401 -23.01 -0.07 5.57
N LYS A 402 -22.77 1.12 5.01
CA LYS A 402 -21.55 1.47 4.28
C LYS A 402 -20.32 1.46 5.19
N ASN A 403 -20.45 1.96 6.41
CA ASN A 403 -19.34 1.92 7.38
C ASN A 403 -19.06 0.47 7.82
N LYS A 404 -20.09 -0.38 7.97
CA LYS A 404 -19.92 -1.81 8.28
C LYS A 404 -19.17 -2.55 7.19
N SER A 405 -19.53 -2.35 5.92
CA SER A 405 -18.91 -3.05 4.79
C SER A 405 -17.42 -2.74 4.62
N VAL A 406 -16.96 -1.58 5.09
CA VAL A 406 -15.55 -1.20 5.11
C VAL A 406 -14.85 -1.71 6.38
N ALA A 407 -15.51 -1.61 7.54
CA ALA A 407 -14.86 -1.85 8.82
C ALA A 407 -14.61 -3.34 9.13
N PHE A 408 -15.49 -4.26 8.71
CA PHE A 408 -15.29 -5.70 8.92
C PHE A 408 -14.05 -6.24 8.17
N PRO A 409 -13.89 -6.02 6.83
CA PRO A 409 -12.68 -6.46 6.12
C PRO A 409 -11.42 -5.78 6.64
N ALA A 410 -11.49 -4.50 6.99
CA ALA A 410 -10.37 -3.75 7.54
C ALA A 410 -9.91 -4.31 8.90
N SER A 411 -10.85 -4.70 9.77
CA SER A 411 -10.55 -5.37 11.03
C SER A 411 -9.85 -6.72 10.81
N LEU A 412 -10.37 -7.54 9.89
CA LEU A 412 -9.75 -8.82 9.55
C LEU A 412 -8.33 -8.64 9.02
N SER A 413 -8.13 -7.66 8.14
CA SER A 413 -6.80 -7.31 7.62
C SER A 413 -5.80 -6.99 8.76
N ALA A 414 -6.24 -6.23 9.76
CA ALA A 414 -5.39 -5.88 10.91
C ALA A 414 -5.04 -7.09 11.79
N PHE A 415 -5.96 -8.03 11.99
CA PHE A 415 -5.68 -9.29 12.69
C PHE A 415 -4.67 -10.17 11.94
N LEU A 416 -4.62 -10.05 10.61
CA LEU A 416 -3.63 -10.73 9.76
C LEU A 416 -2.31 -9.96 9.63
N GLY A 417 -2.15 -8.84 10.36
CA GLY A 417 -0.91 -8.06 10.41
C GLY A 417 -0.85 -6.84 9.49
N ILE A 418 -1.90 -6.55 8.71
CA ILE A 418 -1.96 -5.41 7.78
C ILE A 418 -2.95 -4.38 8.35
N THR A 419 -2.43 -3.37 9.06
CA THR A 419 -3.22 -2.43 9.85
C THR A 419 -3.72 -1.19 9.13
N GLU A 420 -3.14 -0.84 7.99
CA GLU A 420 -3.44 0.38 7.25
C GLU A 420 -4.94 0.51 6.88
N PRO A 421 -5.64 -0.55 6.43
CA PRO A 421 -7.07 -0.45 6.16
C PRO A 421 -7.89 -0.12 7.41
N ALA A 422 -7.53 -0.67 8.56
CA ALA A 422 -8.23 -0.39 9.83
C ALA A 422 -7.94 1.02 10.34
N ILE A 423 -6.66 1.44 10.29
CA ILE A 423 -6.24 2.77 10.77
C ILE A 423 -6.80 3.87 9.87
N PHE A 424 -6.51 3.85 8.56
CA PHE A 424 -6.87 4.93 7.65
C PHE A 424 -8.33 4.86 7.16
N GLY A 425 -8.85 3.64 6.95
CA GLY A 425 -10.21 3.44 6.45
C GLY A 425 -11.28 3.69 7.52
N VAL A 426 -10.97 3.44 8.78
CA VAL A 426 -11.95 3.43 9.88
C VAL A 426 -11.48 4.26 11.06
N ASN A 427 -10.44 3.83 11.76
CA ASN A 427 -10.14 4.30 13.12
C ASN A 427 -9.78 5.78 13.14
N LEU A 428 -8.91 6.23 12.25
CA LEU A 428 -8.48 7.62 12.16
C LEU A 428 -9.63 8.54 11.71
N ARG A 429 -10.48 8.06 10.80
CA ARG A 429 -11.64 8.81 10.32
C ARG A 429 -12.63 9.14 11.44
N PHE A 430 -12.82 8.21 12.38
CA PHE A 430 -13.76 8.38 13.49
C PHE A 430 -13.09 8.77 14.81
N MET A 431 -11.76 8.83 14.87
CA MET A 431 -10.88 9.19 15.99
C MET A 431 -11.09 8.38 17.28
N LYS A 432 -12.32 8.13 17.73
CA LYS A 432 -12.61 7.37 18.95
C LYS A 432 -12.09 5.92 18.89
N PRO A 433 -12.32 5.17 17.80
CA PRO A 433 -11.70 3.86 17.63
C PRO A 433 -10.16 3.92 17.57
N PHE A 434 -9.58 4.98 16.98
CA PHE A 434 -8.13 5.14 16.91
C PHE A 434 -7.52 5.26 18.31
N VAL A 435 -8.08 6.14 19.15
CA VAL A 435 -7.65 6.31 20.54
C VAL A 435 -7.85 5.03 21.36
N ALA A 436 -8.97 4.34 21.17
CA ALA A 436 -9.23 3.05 21.83
C ALA A 436 -8.21 1.97 21.41
N GLY A 437 -7.84 1.94 20.13
CA GLY A 437 -6.78 1.07 19.62
C GLY A 437 -5.41 1.39 20.20
N ILE A 438 -5.07 2.69 20.39
CA ILE A 438 -3.85 3.11 21.09
C ILE A 438 -3.85 2.58 22.53
N ILE A 439 -4.95 2.74 23.26
CA ILE A 439 -5.06 2.26 24.65
C ILE A 439 -4.91 0.74 24.71
N GLY A 440 -5.52 0.02 23.77
CA GLY A 440 -5.36 -1.43 23.65
C GLY A 440 -3.90 -1.84 23.33
N GLY A 441 -3.22 -1.08 22.46
CA GLY A 441 -1.80 -1.26 22.17
C GLY A 441 -0.91 -1.05 23.39
N VAL A 442 -1.20 -0.02 24.22
CA VAL A 442 -0.54 0.20 25.52
C VAL A 442 -0.73 -1.02 26.44
N ALA A 443 -1.97 -1.50 26.58
CA ALA A 443 -2.28 -2.61 27.47
C ALA A 443 -1.62 -3.93 27.02
N GLY A 444 -1.71 -4.27 25.75
CA GLY A 444 -1.07 -5.46 25.20
C GLY A 444 0.46 -5.36 25.21
N GLY A 445 1.01 -4.19 24.88
CA GLY A 445 2.45 -3.93 24.95
C GLY A 445 2.99 -4.01 26.39
N LEU A 446 2.21 -3.55 27.38
CA LEU A 446 2.52 -3.73 28.81
C LEU A 446 2.69 -5.22 29.15
N VAL A 447 1.72 -6.04 28.73
CA VAL A 447 1.76 -7.50 28.97
C VAL A 447 2.93 -8.14 28.25
N ALA A 448 3.22 -7.77 27.00
CA ALA A 448 4.37 -8.26 26.26
C ALA A 448 5.69 -7.96 26.95
N GLY A 449 5.84 -6.74 27.47
CA GLY A 449 7.02 -6.32 28.23
C GLY A 449 7.12 -7.02 29.60
N LEU A 450 6.02 -7.17 30.33
CA LEU A 450 5.99 -7.87 31.62
C LEU A 450 6.37 -9.34 31.51
N LEU A 451 5.91 -10.00 30.44
CA LEU A 451 6.14 -11.43 30.22
C LEU A 451 7.37 -11.72 29.37
N HIS A 452 8.13 -10.69 28.97
CA HIS A 452 9.31 -10.80 28.12
C HIS A 452 9.09 -11.68 26.87
N VAL A 453 7.94 -11.47 26.20
CA VAL A 453 7.57 -12.27 25.02
C VAL A 453 8.49 -11.92 23.86
N GLY A 454 9.01 -12.95 23.19
CA GLY A 454 9.87 -12.80 22.03
C GLY A 454 9.48 -13.74 20.90
N ALA A 455 9.88 -13.40 19.68
CA ALA A 455 9.68 -14.18 18.48
C ALA A 455 11.01 -14.66 17.90
N SER A 456 11.01 -15.83 17.23
CA SER A 456 12.18 -16.43 16.59
C SER A 456 12.45 -15.90 15.17
N ALA A 457 11.53 -15.07 14.63
CA ALA A 457 11.65 -14.45 13.31
C ALA A 457 11.05 -13.05 13.32
N TYR A 458 10.98 -12.39 12.15
CA TYR A 458 10.37 -11.07 11.99
C TYR A 458 9.56 -10.96 10.68
N GLY A 459 8.89 -9.81 10.48
CA GLY A 459 8.09 -9.56 9.30
C GLY A 459 6.66 -10.11 9.35
N ILE A 460 6.28 -10.82 10.42
CA ILE A 460 4.96 -11.43 10.60
C ILE A 460 4.37 -10.96 11.92
N THR A 461 3.20 -10.35 11.87
CA THR A 461 2.48 -9.89 13.06
C THR A 461 1.05 -10.45 13.07
N GLY A 462 0.29 -10.17 14.12
CA GLY A 462 -1.09 -10.60 14.25
C GLY A 462 -1.21 -12.11 14.53
N VAL A 463 -2.27 -12.71 14.01
CA VAL A 463 -2.58 -14.12 14.28
C VAL A 463 -1.50 -15.07 13.77
N PHE A 464 -0.89 -14.78 12.64
CA PHE A 464 0.19 -15.61 12.10
C PHE A 464 1.49 -15.53 12.92
N GLY A 465 1.67 -14.51 13.75
CA GLY A 465 2.80 -14.42 14.67
C GLY A 465 2.86 -15.56 15.70
N VAL A 466 1.77 -16.29 15.91
CA VAL A 466 1.75 -17.53 16.71
C VAL A 466 2.79 -18.53 16.23
N LEU A 467 3.03 -18.59 14.92
CA LEU A 467 3.97 -19.54 14.33
C LEU A 467 5.44 -19.27 14.69
N ILE A 468 5.78 -18.02 14.97
CA ILE A 468 7.14 -17.58 15.30
C ILE A 468 7.29 -17.22 16.78
N THR A 469 6.33 -17.55 17.63
CA THR A 469 6.33 -17.34 19.08
C THR A 469 6.04 -18.64 19.85
N THR A 470 6.38 -19.78 19.27
CA THR A 470 6.05 -21.11 19.81
C THR A 470 6.60 -21.33 21.22
N ALA A 471 7.80 -20.82 21.51
CA ALA A 471 8.40 -20.88 22.84
C ALA A 471 7.60 -20.10 23.92
N ASN A 472 6.84 -19.06 23.49
CA ASN A 472 6.06 -18.19 24.37
C ASN A 472 4.58 -18.13 23.95
N LEU A 473 4.05 -19.24 23.44
CA LEU A 473 2.72 -19.30 22.83
C LEU A 473 1.61 -18.74 23.71
N TRP A 474 1.51 -19.20 24.96
CA TRP A 474 0.44 -18.78 25.87
C TRP A 474 0.56 -17.31 26.26
N GLN A 475 1.77 -16.83 26.45
CA GLN A 475 2.04 -15.43 26.74
C GLN A 475 1.67 -14.55 25.53
N TYR A 476 1.99 -14.98 24.32
CA TYR A 476 1.62 -14.28 23.09
C TYR A 476 0.10 -14.23 22.89
N LEU A 477 -0.60 -15.33 23.12
CA LEU A 477 -2.06 -15.35 23.08
C LEU A 477 -2.68 -14.41 24.12
N LEU A 478 -2.09 -14.35 25.32
CA LEU A 478 -2.53 -13.41 26.35
C LEU A 478 -2.32 -11.95 25.93
N VAL A 479 -1.18 -11.63 25.31
CA VAL A 479 -0.91 -10.29 24.75
C VAL A 479 -2.00 -9.90 23.75
N MET A 480 -2.32 -10.77 22.81
CA MET A 480 -3.37 -10.52 21.82
C MET A 480 -4.74 -10.39 22.47
N ALA A 481 -5.08 -11.27 23.43
CA ALA A 481 -6.37 -11.24 24.12
C ALA A 481 -6.58 -9.94 24.91
N VAL A 482 -5.56 -9.47 25.64
CA VAL A 482 -5.62 -8.22 26.40
C VAL A 482 -5.71 -7.02 25.46
N ALA A 483 -4.87 -6.96 24.42
CA ALA A 483 -4.92 -5.89 23.44
C ALA A 483 -6.30 -5.81 22.75
N PHE A 484 -6.84 -6.95 22.35
CA PHE A 484 -8.18 -7.07 21.76
C PHE A 484 -9.26 -6.60 22.73
N ALA A 485 -9.31 -7.16 23.94
CA ALA A 485 -10.38 -6.90 24.90
C ALA A 485 -10.41 -5.42 25.28
N VAL A 486 -9.24 -4.83 25.59
CA VAL A 486 -9.16 -3.42 25.98
C VAL A 486 -9.58 -2.50 24.84
N ALA A 487 -9.06 -2.69 23.63
CA ALA A 487 -9.42 -1.85 22.49
C ALA A 487 -10.90 -1.98 22.10
N PHE A 488 -11.42 -3.23 22.12
CA PHE A 488 -12.81 -3.51 21.81
C PHE A 488 -13.75 -2.85 22.80
N LEU A 489 -13.56 -3.09 24.10
CA LEU A 489 -14.39 -2.51 25.16
C LEU A 489 -14.30 -0.99 25.20
N MET A 490 -13.08 -0.44 25.07
CA MET A 490 -12.90 1.03 25.02
C MET A 490 -13.61 1.63 23.82
N THR A 491 -13.59 0.98 22.64
CA THR A 491 -14.35 1.47 21.48
C THR A 491 -15.85 1.39 21.75
N MET A 492 -16.34 0.30 22.34
CA MET A 492 -17.76 0.15 22.71
C MET A 492 -18.22 1.24 23.69
N VAL A 493 -17.34 1.72 24.57
CA VAL A 493 -17.65 2.81 25.51
C VAL A 493 -17.53 4.19 24.83
N LEU A 494 -16.39 4.46 24.19
CA LEU A 494 -16.05 5.78 23.70
C LEU A 494 -16.81 6.17 22.42
N TYR A 495 -17.06 5.21 21.51
CA TYR A 495 -17.76 5.49 20.26
C TYR A 495 -19.27 5.59 20.52
N ARG A 496 -19.82 6.73 20.21
CA ARG A 496 -21.27 6.95 20.15
C ARG A 496 -21.59 7.51 18.77
N GLU A 497 -22.44 6.80 18.03
CA GLU A 497 -22.90 7.31 16.74
C GLU A 497 -23.65 8.63 16.98
N LYS A 498 -23.17 9.71 16.37
CA LYS A 498 -23.95 10.95 16.36
C LYS A 498 -25.24 10.63 15.62
N LYS A 499 -26.40 10.83 16.26
CA LYS A 499 -27.66 10.90 15.52
C LYS A 499 -27.41 11.86 14.34
N PRO A 500 -27.82 11.51 13.10
CA PRO A 500 -27.85 12.50 12.04
C PRO A 500 -28.53 13.73 12.66
N ALA A 501 -27.88 14.90 12.57
CA ALA A 501 -28.60 16.13 12.82
C ALA A 501 -29.88 15.97 12.01
N ALA A 502 -31.02 16.05 12.68
CA ALA A 502 -32.29 16.02 11.98
C ALA A 502 -32.12 17.07 10.86
N GLU A 503 -31.95 16.59 9.63
CA GLU A 503 -32.14 17.45 8.49
C GLU A 503 -33.49 18.08 8.76
N GLY A 504 -33.49 19.40 9.00
CA GLY A 504 -34.73 20.12 9.15
C GLY A 504 -35.60 19.71 7.97
N PRO A 505 -36.91 19.58 8.13
CA PRO A 505 -37.76 19.06 7.09
C PRO A 505 -37.44 19.86 5.82
N SER A 506 -36.76 19.21 4.86
CA SER A 506 -36.72 19.72 3.51
C SER A 506 -38.18 19.69 3.08
N THR A 507 -38.87 20.81 3.23
CA THR A 507 -40.17 21.06 2.65
C THR A 507 -40.00 21.17 1.13
N GLY A 508 -39.72 20.05 0.56
CA GLY A 508 -39.78 19.72 -0.85
C GLY A 508 -40.67 18.50 -0.99
N THR A 509 -41.90 18.58 -0.57
CA THR A 509 -42.96 17.72 -1.05
C THR A 509 -43.10 18.00 -2.55
N ALA A 510 -42.27 17.37 -3.35
CA ALA A 510 -42.61 17.15 -4.74
C ALA A 510 -43.87 16.29 -4.70
N ALA A 511 -45.00 16.92 -5.01
CA ALA A 511 -46.26 16.20 -5.22
C ALA A 511 -45.99 15.03 -6.17
N PRO A 512 -46.54 13.84 -5.93
CA PRO A 512 -46.42 12.72 -6.86
C PRO A 512 -46.95 13.20 -8.21
N VAL A 513 -46.08 13.26 -9.21
CA VAL A 513 -46.49 13.44 -10.59
C VAL A 513 -47.36 12.23 -10.93
N PRO A 514 -48.59 12.40 -11.37
CA PRO A 514 -49.46 11.27 -11.71
C PRO A 514 -48.76 10.46 -12.80
N VAL A 515 -48.38 9.23 -12.52
CA VAL A 515 -48.01 8.27 -13.55
C VAL A 515 -49.25 8.06 -14.39
N GLY A 516 -49.22 8.57 -15.63
CA GLY A 516 -50.30 8.32 -16.60
C GLY A 516 -50.53 6.80 -16.65
N ALA A 517 -51.79 6.40 -16.59
CA ALA A 517 -52.18 5.00 -16.61
C ALA A 517 -51.54 4.32 -17.82
N LEU A 518 -50.60 3.39 -17.56
CA LEU A 518 -50.03 2.53 -18.59
C LEU A 518 -51.17 1.66 -19.16
N ALA A 519 -51.32 1.68 -20.46
CA ALA A 519 -52.30 0.86 -21.16
C ALA A 519 -51.95 -0.65 -21.14
N ASP A 520 -50.67 -0.97 -20.80
CA ASP A 520 -50.16 -2.33 -20.65
C ASP A 520 -49.46 -2.48 -19.28
N PRO A 521 -49.93 -3.37 -18.41
CA PRO A 521 -49.36 -3.61 -17.09
C PRO A 521 -47.94 -4.21 -17.13
N ASN A 522 -47.50 -4.75 -18.28
CA ASN A 522 -46.17 -5.34 -18.47
C ASN A 522 -45.21 -4.40 -19.23
N ALA A 523 -45.60 -3.17 -19.51
CA ALA A 523 -44.73 -2.22 -20.20
C ALA A 523 -43.63 -1.70 -19.26
N ILE A 524 -42.39 -1.83 -19.69
CA ILE A 524 -41.21 -1.19 -19.07
C ILE A 524 -40.94 0.11 -19.81
N LEU A 525 -40.99 1.23 -19.11
CA LEU A 525 -40.67 2.54 -19.65
C LEU A 525 -39.17 2.81 -19.65
N SER A 526 -38.71 3.73 -20.52
CA SER A 526 -37.33 4.20 -20.42
C SER A 526 -37.10 4.91 -19.08
N PRO A 527 -36.04 4.54 -18.30
CA PRO A 527 -35.73 5.22 -17.05
C PRO A 527 -35.15 6.62 -17.24
N LEU A 528 -34.81 6.98 -18.48
CA LEU A 528 -34.16 8.24 -18.86
C LEU A 528 -34.82 8.81 -20.12
N SER A 529 -34.90 10.12 -20.19
CA SER A 529 -35.20 10.82 -21.45
C SER A 529 -33.91 10.90 -22.26
N GLY A 530 -33.95 10.48 -23.54
CA GLY A 530 -32.76 10.51 -24.38
C GLY A 530 -32.91 9.75 -25.71
N THR A 531 -31.77 9.61 -26.40
CA THR A 531 -31.69 8.89 -27.66
C THR A 531 -31.35 7.43 -27.40
N VAL A 532 -32.14 6.50 -27.92
CA VAL A 532 -31.88 5.07 -27.80
C VAL A 532 -30.72 4.70 -28.74
N VAL A 533 -29.70 4.03 -28.17
CA VAL A 533 -28.53 3.54 -28.88
C VAL A 533 -28.54 2.01 -28.78
N ALA A 534 -28.18 1.33 -29.86
CA ALA A 534 -28.05 -0.12 -29.84
C ALA A 534 -26.88 -0.51 -28.94
N LEU A 535 -27.04 -1.59 -28.18
CA LEU A 535 -26.02 -2.03 -27.20
C LEU A 535 -24.63 -2.23 -27.82
N LYS A 536 -24.59 -2.76 -29.06
CA LYS A 536 -23.36 -2.96 -29.85
C LYS A 536 -22.60 -1.65 -30.20
N ASP A 537 -23.27 -0.52 -30.16
CA ASP A 537 -22.71 0.80 -30.52
C ASP A 537 -22.25 1.59 -29.29
N VAL A 538 -22.31 0.98 -28.09
CA VAL A 538 -21.84 1.56 -26.83
C VAL A 538 -20.31 1.49 -26.75
N PRO A 539 -19.62 2.55 -26.30
CA PRO A 539 -18.15 2.57 -26.26
C PRO A 539 -17.52 1.61 -25.23
N ASP A 540 -18.29 0.97 -24.37
CA ASP A 540 -17.81 -0.01 -23.36
C ASP A 540 -18.01 -1.43 -23.89
N ALA A 541 -16.91 -2.17 -24.04
CA ALA A 541 -16.91 -3.53 -24.59
C ALA A 541 -17.75 -4.52 -23.75
N THR A 542 -17.84 -4.34 -22.43
CA THR A 542 -18.62 -5.22 -21.55
C THR A 542 -20.11 -5.18 -21.86
N PHE A 543 -20.61 -4.01 -22.26
CA PHE A 543 -22.00 -3.82 -22.66
C PHE A 543 -22.19 -4.13 -24.16
N ALA A 544 -21.25 -3.70 -25.01
CA ALA A 544 -21.34 -3.89 -26.45
C ALA A 544 -21.35 -5.36 -26.86
N GLU A 545 -20.63 -6.21 -26.13
CA GLU A 545 -20.54 -7.67 -26.38
C GLU A 545 -21.66 -8.46 -25.70
N GLY A 546 -22.59 -7.79 -24.99
CA GLY A 546 -23.72 -8.47 -24.33
C GLY A 546 -23.34 -9.36 -23.14
N VAL A 547 -22.14 -9.19 -22.54
CA VAL A 547 -21.66 -10.01 -21.43
C VAL A 547 -22.59 -9.95 -20.21
N LEU A 548 -23.28 -8.82 -20.02
CA LEU A 548 -24.22 -8.56 -18.91
C LEU A 548 -25.69 -8.86 -19.27
N GLY A 549 -25.94 -9.41 -20.44
CA GLY A 549 -27.28 -9.71 -20.95
C GLY A 549 -27.76 -8.73 -22.04
N ASP A 550 -28.95 -9.02 -22.59
CA ASP A 550 -29.59 -8.20 -23.59
C ASP A 550 -30.13 -6.90 -23.00
N GLY A 551 -30.04 -5.82 -23.75
CA GLY A 551 -30.50 -4.52 -23.29
C GLY A 551 -30.50 -3.44 -24.35
N ILE A 552 -30.89 -2.25 -23.93
CA ILE A 552 -30.79 -1.03 -24.72
C ILE A 552 -29.96 0.01 -23.95
N ALA A 553 -29.22 0.81 -24.67
CA ALA A 553 -28.55 1.98 -24.10
C ALA A 553 -29.35 3.25 -24.43
N VAL A 554 -29.33 4.22 -23.54
CA VAL A 554 -29.93 5.53 -23.74
C VAL A 554 -28.88 6.59 -23.49
N GLU A 555 -28.62 7.42 -24.49
CA GLU A 555 -27.84 8.64 -24.34
C GLU A 555 -28.76 9.70 -23.73
N PRO A 556 -28.57 10.09 -22.45
CA PRO A 556 -29.55 10.90 -21.74
C PRO A 556 -29.56 12.32 -22.25
N SER A 557 -30.76 12.87 -22.45
CA SER A 557 -30.98 14.29 -22.72
C SER A 557 -31.21 15.12 -21.45
N GLU A 558 -31.55 14.47 -20.35
CA GLU A 558 -31.75 15.07 -19.02
C GLU A 558 -31.09 14.23 -17.94
N GLY A 559 -30.58 14.88 -16.89
CA GLY A 559 -29.93 14.19 -15.74
C GLY A 559 -30.92 13.55 -14.75
N LYS A 560 -32.16 13.32 -15.12
CA LYS A 560 -33.21 12.77 -14.26
C LYS A 560 -33.43 11.29 -14.58
N VAL A 561 -33.25 10.42 -13.58
CA VAL A 561 -33.58 9.01 -13.66
C VAL A 561 -34.92 8.76 -12.96
N VAL A 562 -35.83 8.03 -13.60
CA VAL A 562 -37.13 7.65 -13.04
C VAL A 562 -37.26 6.13 -13.01
N ALA A 563 -38.12 5.60 -12.14
CA ALA A 563 -38.40 4.17 -12.11
C ALA A 563 -39.09 3.74 -13.41
N PRO A 564 -38.53 2.71 -14.11
CA PRO A 564 -39.07 2.28 -15.41
C PRO A 564 -40.39 1.48 -15.28
N CYS A 565 -40.68 0.97 -14.10
CA CYS A 565 -41.84 0.12 -13.80
C CYS A 565 -42.14 0.12 -12.31
N LYS A 566 -43.25 -0.49 -11.89
CA LYS A 566 -43.54 -0.80 -10.49
C LYS A 566 -42.66 -2.02 -10.07
N GLY A 567 -41.89 -1.87 -9.03
CA GLY A 567 -41.02 -2.94 -8.54
C GLY A 567 -40.32 -2.55 -7.25
N THR A 568 -39.54 -3.49 -6.71
CA THR A 568 -38.72 -3.27 -5.52
C THR A 568 -37.26 -3.09 -5.95
N VAL A 569 -36.58 -2.07 -5.43
CA VAL A 569 -35.13 -1.92 -5.64
C VAL A 569 -34.42 -3.07 -4.94
N SER A 570 -33.89 -4.00 -5.72
CA SER A 570 -33.14 -5.16 -5.22
C SER A 570 -31.67 -4.86 -4.99
N THR A 571 -31.09 -3.99 -5.80
CA THR A 571 -29.69 -3.61 -5.72
C THR A 571 -29.50 -2.14 -6.06
N LEU A 572 -28.79 -1.42 -5.23
CA LEU A 572 -28.32 -0.07 -5.49
C LEU A 572 -26.82 -0.03 -5.17
N PHE A 573 -26.00 0.18 -6.19
CA PHE A 573 -24.57 0.30 -6.00
C PHE A 573 -24.20 1.63 -5.33
N ASP A 574 -23.21 1.61 -4.44
CA ASP A 574 -22.77 2.79 -3.65
C ASP A 574 -22.38 4.00 -4.50
N THR A 575 -21.92 3.76 -5.70
CA THR A 575 -21.55 4.80 -6.68
C THR A 575 -22.72 5.26 -7.55
N HIS A 576 -23.93 4.75 -7.30
CA HIS A 576 -25.17 5.04 -8.04
C HIS A 576 -25.08 4.82 -9.56
N HIS A 577 -24.12 4.01 -10.02
CA HIS A 577 -23.90 3.71 -11.44
C HIS A 577 -24.79 2.56 -11.94
N ALA A 578 -25.39 1.79 -11.03
CA ALA A 578 -26.29 0.70 -11.37
C ALA A 578 -27.38 0.54 -10.30
N ILE A 579 -28.61 0.26 -10.75
CA ILE A 579 -29.78 0.01 -9.91
C ILE A 579 -30.45 -1.25 -10.44
N GLY A 580 -30.61 -2.24 -9.58
CA GLY A 580 -31.38 -3.45 -9.86
C GLY A 580 -32.81 -3.32 -9.34
N LEU A 581 -33.77 -3.71 -10.17
CA LEU A 581 -35.18 -3.76 -9.81
C LEU A 581 -35.69 -5.19 -9.94
N THR A 582 -36.47 -5.64 -8.97
CA THR A 582 -37.27 -6.86 -9.07
C THR A 582 -38.71 -6.45 -9.37
N LEU A 583 -39.25 -7.01 -10.48
CA LEU A 583 -40.60 -6.78 -10.96
C LEU A 583 -41.62 -7.60 -10.24
#